data_a0b956c75cbb13e8c64618ed504f2e5d
#
_entry.id   a0b956c75cbb13e8c64618ed504f2e5d
#
_cell.length_a   1.000
_cell.length_b   1.000
_cell.length_c   1.000
_cell.angle_alpha   90.00
_cell.angle_beta   90.00
_cell.angle_gamma   90.00
#
_symmetry.space_group_name_H-M   'P 1'
#
loop_
_entity.id
_entity.type
_entity.pdbx_description
1 polymer ?
#
loop_
_entity_poly.entity_id
_entity_poly.type
_entity_poly.pdbx_seq_one_letter_code
_entity_poly.pdbx_strand_id
1 'polypeptide(L)'
;MSSSIIPFLFINTCPYVEPMSGFNTTEYLRSTWYIQQQQVTGYQPRETLYCVAQTLNESNRTVPFYDGSVISVFNYGRINGVNGTLENPNNFTLCARQTNSSNPAEIINAPCFLPNILAGQYWVLAAGPSSYNYSWAIVSGGPPTVRYADGNCSTKLTGTNGAGLWLFTREPFGEIADMFVSKMRYILRNIGYTTSLLINVTQRGCNYSEAFIKN
;
A
#
# COMPACT_ATOMS: atom_id res chain seq x y z
N MET A 1 -38.75 -0.55 -40.59
CA MET A 1 -38.11 -1.24 -39.45
C MET A 1 -37.18 -0.24 -38.77
N SER A 2 -37.61 0.32 -37.66
CA SER A 2 -36.81 1.33 -36.95
C SER A 2 -35.93 0.63 -35.95
N SER A 3 -34.59 0.64 -36.15
CA SER A 3 -33.61 0.08 -35.22
C SER A 3 -33.48 1.05 -34.05
N SER A 4 -34.02 0.69 -32.90
CA SER A 4 -33.75 1.37 -31.63
C SER A 4 -32.31 1.09 -31.20
N ILE A 5 -31.47 2.10 -31.34
CA ILE A 5 -30.12 2.11 -30.71
C ILE A 5 -30.35 2.39 -29.24
N ILE A 6 -30.22 1.35 -28.39
CA ILE A 6 -30.19 1.52 -26.95
C ILE A 6 -28.84 2.19 -26.64
N PRO A 7 -28.83 3.41 -26.07
CA PRO A 7 -27.56 4.01 -25.66
C PRO A 7 -26.97 3.16 -24.53
N PHE A 8 -25.79 2.62 -24.74
CA PHE A 8 -24.98 2.07 -23.66
C PHE A 8 -24.74 3.21 -22.65
N LEU A 9 -25.47 3.18 -21.55
CA LEU A 9 -25.13 3.99 -20.39
C LEU A 9 -23.73 3.52 -19.93
N PHE A 10 -22.71 4.29 -20.27
CA PHE A 10 -21.40 4.15 -19.63
C PHE A 10 -21.60 4.43 -18.14
N ILE A 11 -21.64 3.38 -17.34
CA ILE A 11 -21.65 3.48 -15.89
C ILE A 11 -20.34 4.15 -15.52
N ASN A 12 -20.42 5.42 -15.12
CA ASN A 12 -19.26 6.29 -14.85
C ASN A 12 -18.68 6.04 -13.43
N THR A 13 -18.90 4.84 -12.89
CA THR A 13 -18.46 4.43 -11.55
C THR A 13 -17.19 3.60 -11.63
N CYS A 14 -16.34 3.75 -10.62
CA CYS A 14 -15.17 2.89 -10.45
C CYS A 14 -15.59 1.47 -10.07
N PRO A 15 -14.77 0.45 -10.42
CA PRO A 15 -15.06 -0.93 -10.06
C PRO A 15 -15.10 -1.10 -8.54
N TYR A 16 -15.93 -2.02 -8.08
CA TYR A 16 -15.88 -2.48 -6.70
C TYR A 16 -14.65 -3.39 -6.53
N VAL A 17 -13.79 -3.06 -5.58
CA VAL A 17 -12.57 -3.80 -5.25
C VAL A 17 -12.54 -4.06 -3.75
N GLU A 18 -12.28 -5.30 -3.38
CA GLU A 18 -12.15 -5.72 -1.99
C GLU A 18 -10.70 -6.06 -1.63
N PRO A 19 -10.32 -5.95 -0.35
CA PRO A 19 -9.10 -6.56 0.16
C PRO A 19 -9.09 -8.06 -0.11
N MET A 20 -7.89 -8.64 -0.31
CA MET A 20 -7.76 -10.06 -0.64
C MET A 20 -8.36 -10.98 0.43
N SER A 21 -8.95 -12.07 0.01
CA SER A 21 -9.37 -13.17 0.88
C SER A 21 -8.19 -14.07 1.26
N GLY A 22 -8.29 -14.80 2.38
CA GLY A 22 -7.27 -15.76 2.81
C GLY A 22 -5.93 -15.13 3.17
N PHE A 23 -5.96 -13.88 3.62
CA PHE A 23 -4.76 -13.14 4.03
C PHE A 23 -4.12 -13.76 5.28
N ASN A 24 -2.83 -14.05 5.19
CA ASN A 24 -2.03 -14.56 6.31
C ASN A 24 -1.23 -13.41 6.95
N THR A 25 -1.73 -12.89 8.05
CA THR A 25 -1.10 -11.77 8.78
C THR A 25 0.31 -12.12 9.22
N THR A 26 0.54 -13.30 9.79
CA THR A 26 1.85 -13.73 10.27
C THR A 26 2.88 -13.71 9.16
N GLU A 27 2.53 -14.26 7.99
CA GLU A 27 3.41 -14.24 6.82
C GLU A 27 3.65 -12.82 6.29
N TYR A 28 2.63 -11.97 6.33
CA TYR A 28 2.76 -10.57 5.90
C TYR A 28 3.71 -9.77 6.80
N LEU A 29 3.75 -10.10 8.10
CA LEU A 29 4.63 -9.47 9.10
C LEU A 29 6.02 -10.12 9.16
N ARG A 30 6.30 -11.20 8.44
CA ARG A 30 7.51 -12.03 8.57
C ARG A 30 8.80 -11.24 8.42
N SER A 31 8.86 -10.35 7.43
CA SER A 31 10.06 -9.56 7.12
C SER A 31 9.71 -8.17 6.57
N THR A 32 10.72 -7.35 6.33
CA THR A 32 10.57 -5.99 5.78
C THR A 32 10.06 -6.03 4.34
N TRP A 33 9.26 -5.02 3.99
CA TRP A 33 8.80 -4.73 2.65
C TRP A 33 9.55 -3.54 2.06
N TYR A 34 9.96 -3.65 0.79
CA TYR A 34 10.55 -2.56 0.02
C TYR A 34 9.55 -2.07 -1.03
N ILE A 35 9.28 -0.78 -1.01
CA ILE A 35 8.31 -0.17 -1.92
C ILE A 35 8.97 0.08 -3.26
N GLN A 36 8.52 -0.61 -4.32
CA GLN A 36 9.08 -0.51 -5.66
C GLN A 36 8.48 0.62 -6.48
N GLN A 37 7.17 0.75 -6.38
CA GLN A 37 6.41 1.82 -7.01
C GLN A 37 5.32 2.29 -6.05
N GLN A 38 5.01 3.57 -6.14
CA GLN A 38 3.86 4.12 -5.43
C GLN A 38 3.25 5.32 -6.15
N GLN A 39 2.02 5.61 -5.78
CA GLN A 39 1.33 6.84 -6.14
C GLN A 39 1.85 7.98 -5.29
N VAL A 40 2.15 9.13 -5.90
CA VAL A 40 2.49 10.36 -5.18
C VAL A 40 1.23 10.88 -4.50
N THR A 41 1.31 11.14 -3.21
CA THR A 41 0.22 11.69 -2.40
C THR A 41 0.67 12.96 -1.69
N GLY A 42 -0.29 13.68 -1.10
CA GLY A 42 0.03 14.89 -0.34
C GLY A 42 0.91 14.65 0.91
N TYR A 43 0.90 13.43 1.44
CA TYR A 43 1.73 13.03 2.60
C TYR A 43 2.96 12.19 2.22
N GLN A 44 3.10 11.78 0.95
CA GLN A 44 4.28 11.14 0.38
C GLN A 44 4.59 11.79 -0.97
N PRO A 45 5.17 12.99 -0.96
CA PRO A 45 5.51 13.71 -2.17
C PRO A 45 6.73 13.09 -2.88
N ARG A 46 6.99 13.50 -4.11
CA ARG A 46 8.00 12.88 -4.99
C ARG A 46 9.41 12.87 -4.40
N GLU A 47 9.78 13.88 -3.65
CA GLU A 47 11.08 14.01 -2.98
C GLU A 47 11.34 12.96 -1.90
N THR A 48 10.31 12.25 -1.42
CA THR A 48 10.42 11.17 -0.42
C THR A 48 10.52 9.77 -1.04
N LEU A 49 10.58 9.64 -2.37
CA LEU A 49 10.58 8.35 -3.07
C LEU A 49 11.97 7.73 -3.21
N TYR A 50 12.73 7.71 -2.12
CA TYR A 50 14.06 7.11 -2.05
C TYR A 50 14.17 6.19 -0.84
N CYS A 51 14.66 4.98 -1.07
CA CYS A 51 14.91 3.98 -0.02
C CYS A 51 13.69 3.64 0.84
N VAL A 52 12.50 3.73 0.27
CA VAL A 52 11.27 3.52 1.05
C VAL A 52 11.12 2.05 1.42
N ALA A 53 11.04 1.79 2.72
CA ALA A 53 10.82 0.45 3.28
C ALA A 53 9.83 0.51 4.43
N GLN A 54 9.12 -0.59 4.65
CA GLN A 54 8.14 -0.72 5.72
C GLN A 54 8.37 -2.02 6.50
N THR A 55 8.53 -1.91 7.81
CA THR A 55 8.62 -3.06 8.71
C THR A 55 7.43 -3.06 9.67
N LEU A 56 6.77 -4.21 9.76
CA LEU A 56 5.59 -4.42 10.56
C LEU A 56 5.88 -5.47 11.63
N ASN A 57 5.47 -5.20 12.88
CA ASN A 57 5.61 -6.14 13.99
C ASN A 57 4.32 -6.16 14.82
N GLU A 58 4.01 -7.31 15.40
CA GLU A 58 3.01 -7.35 16.47
C GLU A 58 3.41 -6.39 17.59
N SER A 59 2.44 -5.78 18.22
CA SER A 59 2.66 -4.72 19.22
C SER A 59 1.68 -4.82 20.38
N ASN A 60 2.20 -4.60 21.58
CA ASN A 60 1.40 -4.48 22.80
C ASN A 60 0.90 -3.05 23.05
N ARG A 61 1.03 -2.14 22.07
CA ARG A 61 0.52 -0.77 22.18
C ARG A 61 -1.01 -0.76 22.24
N THR A 62 -1.55 0.15 22.99
CA THR A 62 -2.99 0.39 23.07
C THR A 62 -3.42 1.49 22.11
N VAL A 63 -4.63 1.38 21.60
CA VAL A 63 -5.27 2.38 20.75
C VAL A 63 -6.60 2.76 21.40
N PRO A 64 -6.97 4.06 21.48
CA PRO A 64 -8.22 4.47 22.09
C PRO A 64 -9.43 3.76 21.47
N PHE A 65 -10.29 3.20 22.32
CA PHE A 65 -11.53 2.51 21.94
C PHE A 65 -11.32 1.30 21.00
N TYR A 66 -10.18 0.61 21.15
CA TYR A 66 -9.88 -0.59 20.36
C TYR A 66 -9.17 -1.64 21.22
N ASP A 67 -9.78 -2.82 21.35
CA ASP A 67 -9.28 -3.94 22.18
C ASP A 67 -8.66 -5.07 21.32
N GLY A 68 -8.59 -4.90 20.00
CA GLY A 68 -8.01 -5.89 19.10
C GLY A 68 -6.49 -5.80 18.99
N SER A 69 -5.92 -6.73 18.21
CA SER A 69 -4.48 -6.79 17.96
C SER A 69 -3.99 -5.54 17.22
N VAL A 70 -2.89 -4.97 17.72
CA VAL A 70 -2.22 -3.81 17.12
C VAL A 70 -0.93 -4.26 16.46
N ILE A 71 -0.67 -3.76 15.26
CA ILE A 71 0.56 -3.96 14.51
C ILE A 71 1.30 -2.62 14.48
N SER A 72 2.54 -2.58 14.98
CA SER A 72 3.40 -1.41 14.78
C SER A 72 3.90 -1.36 13.35
N VAL A 73 3.83 -0.18 12.74
CA VAL A 73 4.27 0.08 11.37
C VAL A 73 5.40 1.10 11.41
N PHE A 74 6.59 0.66 11.09
CA PHE A 74 7.75 1.52 10.92
C PHE A 74 7.95 1.79 9.42
N ASN A 75 7.91 3.05 9.03
CA ASN A 75 8.21 3.50 7.69
C ASN A 75 9.60 4.15 7.67
N TYR A 76 10.43 3.69 6.76
CA TYR A 76 11.75 4.24 6.46
C TYR A 76 11.73 4.87 5.08
N GLY A 77 12.43 5.96 4.90
CA GLY A 77 12.60 6.64 3.63
C GLY A 77 13.67 7.72 3.72
N ARG A 78 14.11 8.19 2.56
CA ARG A 78 15.04 9.31 2.44
C ARG A 78 14.46 10.40 1.55
N ILE A 79 14.84 11.64 1.80
CA ILE A 79 14.36 12.82 1.10
C ILE A 79 15.47 13.32 0.16
N ASN A 80 15.10 13.61 -1.11
CA ASN A 80 15.98 14.18 -2.13
C ASN A 80 17.17 13.33 -2.56
N GLY A 81 17.14 12.00 -2.33
CA GLY A 81 18.18 11.09 -2.81
C GLY A 81 18.49 9.96 -1.86
N VAL A 82 19.20 8.94 -2.34
CA VAL A 82 19.60 7.75 -1.55
C VAL A 82 20.50 8.07 -0.36
N ASN A 83 21.24 9.18 -0.44
CA ASN A 83 22.08 9.74 0.64
C ASN A 83 21.44 10.98 1.29
N GLY A 84 20.16 11.25 1.00
CA GLY A 84 19.43 12.38 1.55
C GLY A 84 19.11 12.21 3.05
N THR A 85 18.41 13.17 3.61
CA THR A 85 18.00 13.13 5.03
C THR A 85 16.94 12.06 5.27
N LEU A 86 16.86 11.56 6.51
CA LEU A 86 15.80 10.62 6.90
C LEU A 86 14.43 11.30 6.86
N GLU A 87 13.44 10.65 6.28
CA GLU A 87 12.04 11.07 6.32
C GLU A 87 11.46 10.94 7.74
N ASN A 88 11.91 9.93 8.48
CA ASN A 88 11.44 9.63 9.84
C ASN A 88 12.60 9.60 10.86
N PRO A 89 13.25 10.74 11.14
CA PRO A 89 14.45 10.80 11.98
C PRO A 89 14.20 10.42 13.45
N ASN A 90 12.95 10.50 13.92
CA ASN A 90 12.56 10.17 15.29
C ASN A 90 12.09 8.72 15.44
N ASN A 91 12.21 7.89 14.42
CA ASN A 91 11.77 6.49 14.42
C ASN A 91 10.29 6.35 14.83
N PHE A 92 9.45 7.29 14.42
CA PHE A 92 8.02 7.28 14.73
C PHE A 92 7.35 6.07 14.07
N THR A 93 6.52 5.37 14.83
CA THR A 93 5.75 4.23 14.34
C THR A 93 4.26 4.51 14.40
N LEU A 94 3.55 4.05 13.37
CA LEU A 94 2.09 4.02 13.35
C LEU A 94 1.57 2.74 14.00
N CYS A 95 0.28 2.73 14.29
CA CYS A 95 -0.46 1.55 14.72
C CYS A 95 -1.44 1.15 13.62
N ALA A 96 -1.24 -0.03 13.04
CA ALA A 96 -2.22 -0.66 12.17
C ALA A 96 -3.16 -1.54 13.01
N ARG A 97 -4.42 -1.63 12.60
CA ARG A 97 -5.49 -2.35 13.29
C ARG A 97 -6.29 -3.17 12.28
N GLN A 98 -6.54 -4.41 12.61
CA GLN A 98 -7.43 -5.31 11.86
C GLN A 98 -8.82 -5.23 12.51
N THR A 99 -9.66 -4.31 12.02
CA THR A 99 -10.99 -4.07 12.59
C THR A 99 -12.06 -5.02 12.04
N ASN A 100 -11.79 -5.69 10.93
CA ASN A 100 -12.66 -6.69 10.32
C ASN A 100 -12.07 -8.09 10.51
N SER A 101 -12.56 -8.84 11.48
CA SER A 101 -12.12 -10.23 11.75
C SER A 101 -12.42 -11.20 10.61
N SER A 102 -13.43 -10.91 9.79
CA SER A 102 -13.79 -11.73 8.62
C SER A 102 -12.90 -11.48 7.42
N ASN A 103 -12.24 -10.32 7.36
CA ASN A 103 -11.28 -9.99 6.32
C ASN A 103 -10.06 -9.25 6.91
N PRO A 104 -9.05 -9.97 7.41
CA PRO A 104 -7.86 -9.38 8.05
C PRO A 104 -6.96 -8.59 7.10
N ALA A 105 -7.17 -8.64 5.77
CA ALA A 105 -6.50 -7.79 4.80
C ALA A 105 -7.06 -6.35 4.76
N GLU A 106 -8.22 -6.12 5.39
CA GLU A 106 -8.83 -4.81 5.58
C GLU A 106 -8.25 -4.16 6.84
N ILE A 107 -7.12 -3.48 6.67
CA ILE A 107 -6.37 -2.84 7.75
C ILE A 107 -6.66 -1.33 7.72
N ILE A 108 -6.65 -0.70 8.89
CA ILE A 108 -6.58 0.75 9.05
C ILE A 108 -5.31 1.14 9.79
N ASN A 109 -4.75 2.31 9.48
CA ASN A 109 -3.45 2.75 9.99
C ASN A 109 -3.46 4.22 10.39
N ALA A 110 -2.97 4.54 11.59
CA ALA A 110 -2.84 5.91 12.11
C ALA A 110 -1.81 5.97 13.25
N PRO A 111 -1.42 7.16 13.71
CA PRO A 111 -0.79 7.33 15.02
C PRO A 111 -1.55 6.58 16.14
N CYS A 112 -0.80 5.96 17.06
CA CYS A 112 -1.40 5.08 18.07
C CYS A 112 -2.37 5.80 19.01
N PHE A 113 -2.21 7.09 19.22
CA PHE A 113 -3.07 7.92 20.06
C PHE A 113 -4.39 8.34 19.39
N LEU A 114 -4.55 8.08 18.08
CA LEU A 114 -5.79 8.39 17.37
C LEU A 114 -6.76 7.21 17.37
N PRO A 115 -8.06 7.45 17.55
CA PRO A 115 -9.08 6.43 17.44
C PRO A 115 -9.28 5.96 15.99
N ASN A 116 -9.91 4.80 15.81
CA ASN A 116 -10.10 4.17 14.52
C ASN A 116 -10.81 5.05 13.48
N ILE A 117 -11.75 5.91 13.91
CA ILE A 117 -12.50 6.81 13.01
C ILE A 117 -11.59 7.83 12.29
N LEU A 118 -10.40 8.11 12.82
CA LEU A 118 -9.40 9.01 12.24
C LEU A 118 -8.28 8.25 11.50
N ALA A 119 -8.35 6.92 11.44
CA ALA A 119 -7.35 6.12 10.76
C ALA A 119 -7.60 6.06 9.24
N GLY A 120 -6.53 6.05 8.47
CA GLY A 120 -6.56 5.84 7.04
C GLY A 120 -6.65 4.35 6.69
N GLN A 121 -7.28 4.04 5.57
CA GLN A 121 -7.36 2.69 5.04
C GLN A 121 -5.97 2.21 4.56
N TYR A 122 -5.71 0.93 4.79
CA TYR A 122 -4.53 0.21 4.35
C TYR A 122 -4.98 -1.20 3.95
N TRP A 123 -5.43 -1.34 2.71
CA TRP A 123 -5.99 -2.58 2.20
C TRP A 123 -4.95 -3.38 1.45
N VAL A 124 -4.71 -4.62 1.82
CA VAL A 124 -3.91 -5.54 1.02
C VAL A 124 -4.82 -6.13 -0.05
N LEU A 125 -4.65 -5.69 -1.30
CA LEU A 125 -5.48 -6.12 -2.43
C LEU A 125 -5.06 -7.48 -2.97
N ALA A 126 -3.76 -7.77 -2.94
CA ALA A 126 -3.19 -9.03 -3.36
C ALA A 126 -1.80 -9.21 -2.75
N ALA A 127 -1.41 -10.43 -2.46
CA ALA A 127 -0.05 -10.81 -2.06
C ALA A 127 0.26 -12.23 -2.57
N GLY A 128 1.52 -12.55 -2.77
CA GLY A 128 1.90 -13.85 -3.30
C GLY A 128 3.40 -14.12 -3.27
N PRO A 129 3.81 -15.29 -3.79
CA PRO A 129 3.07 -16.23 -4.64
C PRO A 129 2.05 -17.11 -3.91
N SER A 130 2.17 -17.33 -2.61
CA SER A 130 1.23 -18.14 -1.81
C SER A 130 1.03 -17.53 -0.43
N SER A 131 0.01 -17.93 0.31
CA SER A 131 -0.27 -17.47 1.68
C SER A 131 0.79 -17.86 2.72
N TYR A 132 1.75 -18.71 2.36
CA TYR A 132 2.87 -19.14 3.19
C TYR A 132 4.21 -18.57 2.73
N ASN A 133 4.22 -17.76 1.66
CA ASN A 133 5.41 -17.14 1.12
C ASN A 133 5.04 -15.89 0.32
N TYR A 134 4.81 -14.79 1.01
CA TYR A 134 4.57 -13.50 0.36
C TYR A 134 5.90 -12.84 -0.02
N SER A 135 6.20 -12.82 -1.31
CA SER A 135 7.37 -12.14 -1.88
C SER A 135 7.03 -10.79 -2.51
N TRP A 136 5.75 -10.54 -2.74
CA TRP A 136 5.21 -9.28 -3.28
C TRP A 136 3.82 -9.02 -2.71
N ALA A 137 3.42 -7.74 -2.65
CA ALA A 137 2.08 -7.33 -2.25
C ALA A 137 1.67 -6.02 -2.93
N ILE A 138 0.37 -5.88 -3.16
CA ILE A 138 -0.30 -4.65 -3.61
C ILE A 138 -1.07 -4.09 -2.43
N VAL A 139 -0.77 -2.85 -2.06
CA VAL A 139 -1.44 -2.16 -0.97
C VAL A 139 -2.13 -0.92 -1.50
N SER A 140 -3.36 -0.68 -1.05
CA SER A 140 -4.18 0.48 -1.42
C SER A 140 -4.68 1.23 -0.20
N GLY A 141 -4.75 2.54 -0.30
CA GLY A 141 -5.36 3.42 0.70
C GLY A 141 -6.89 3.33 0.75
N GLY A 142 -7.47 2.25 0.24
CA GLY A 142 -8.91 1.99 0.15
C GLY A 142 -9.37 1.65 -1.26
N PRO A 143 -10.69 1.62 -1.53
CA PRO A 143 -11.21 1.34 -2.86
C PRO A 143 -10.85 2.46 -3.85
N PRO A 144 -10.78 2.15 -5.16
CA PRO A 144 -10.58 3.17 -6.19
C PRO A 144 -11.85 4.02 -6.31
N THR A 145 -11.70 5.34 -6.22
CA THR A 145 -12.83 6.29 -6.24
C THR A 145 -12.70 7.40 -7.28
N VAL A 146 -11.52 7.51 -7.89
CA VAL A 146 -11.22 8.56 -8.87
C VAL A 146 -11.01 7.92 -10.24
N ARG A 147 -11.81 8.31 -11.24
CA ARG A 147 -11.67 7.85 -12.62
C ARG A 147 -10.67 8.70 -13.38
N TYR A 148 -9.87 8.05 -14.21
CA TYR A 148 -8.84 8.68 -15.03
C TYR A 148 -9.14 8.56 -16.53
N ALA A 149 -8.39 9.31 -17.35
CA ALA A 149 -8.60 9.40 -18.78
C ALA A 149 -8.39 8.07 -19.54
N ASP A 150 -7.62 7.12 -18.95
CA ASP A 150 -7.43 5.78 -19.49
C ASP A 150 -8.62 4.84 -19.24
N GLY A 151 -9.71 5.36 -18.66
CA GLY A 151 -10.92 4.61 -18.35
C GLY A 151 -10.83 3.78 -17.06
N ASN A 152 -9.66 3.69 -16.45
CA ASN A 152 -9.43 3.00 -15.18
C ASN A 152 -9.59 3.98 -13.99
N CYS A 153 -9.57 3.43 -12.79
CA CYS A 153 -9.71 4.19 -11.57
C CYS A 153 -8.46 4.10 -10.69
N SER A 154 -8.36 4.99 -9.70
CA SER A 154 -7.38 4.88 -8.62
C SER A 154 -7.94 5.47 -7.33
N THR A 155 -7.15 5.40 -6.28
CA THR A 155 -7.37 6.11 -5.03
C THR A 155 -7.15 7.62 -5.21
N LYS A 156 -7.52 8.41 -4.21
CA LYS A 156 -7.23 9.84 -4.18
C LYS A 156 -5.73 10.12 -4.14
N LEU A 157 -5.34 11.33 -4.55
CA LEU A 157 -3.96 11.84 -4.41
C LEU A 157 -3.79 12.69 -3.15
N THR A 158 -4.87 13.08 -2.51
CA THR A 158 -4.87 13.99 -1.34
C THR A 158 -5.70 13.41 -0.21
N GLY A 159 -5.41 13.86 1.00
CA GLY A 159 -6.01 13.32 2.22
C GLY A 159 -5.29 12.05 2.70
N THR A 160 -5.54 11.68 3.95
CA THR A 160 -4.96 10.50 4.61
C THR A 160 -5.84 9.26 4.51
N ASN A 161 -7.12 9.44 4.13
CA ASN A 161 -8.09 8.36 3.97
C ASN A 161 -8.53 8.27 2.51
N GLY A 162 -8.46 7.09 1.93
CA GLY A 162 -8.78 6.83 0.53
C GLY A 162 -7.69 7.27 -0.45
N ALA A 163 -6.45 7.46 -0.03
CA ALA A 163 -5.34 7.91 -0.85
C ALA A 163 -4.13 6.96 -0.76
N GLY A 164 -3.47 6.75 -1.89
CA GLY A 164 -2.24 5.96 -2.01
C GLY A 164 -2.46 4.58 -2.63
N LEU A 165 -1.44 4.15 -3.36
CA LEU A 165 -1.33 2.83 -3.98
C LEU A 165 0.16 2.47 -4.01
N TRP A 166 0.52 1.28 -3.52
CA TRP A 166 1.92 0.86 -3.35
C TRP A 166 2.13 -0.55 -3.87
N LEU A 167 3.28 -0.78 -4.51
CA LEU A 167 3.77 -2.08 -4.93
C LEU A 167 4.97 -2.48 -4.06
N PHE A 168 4.81 -3.54 -3.30
CA PHE A 168 5.78 -4.03 -2.33
C PHE A 168 6.47 -5.29 -2.83
N THR A 169 7.78 -5.42 -2.54
CA THR A 169 8.53 -6.67 -2.70
C THR A 169 9.38 -6.93 -1.47
N ARG A 170 9.81 -8.21 -1.28
CA ARG A 170 10.80 -8.57 -0.25
C ARG A 170 12.22 -8.27 -0.70
N GLU A 171 12.47 -8.26 -2.01
CA GLU A 171 13.75 -7.86 -2.57
C GLU A 171 13.78 -6.36 -2.81
N PRO A 172 14.81 -5.63 -2.35
CA PRO A 172 14.87 -4.18 -2.52
C PRO A 172 15.05 -3.77 -3.98
N PHE A 173 15.73 -4.57 -4.81
CA PHE A 173 15.95 -4.31 -6.24
C PHE A 173 16.39 -5.60 -6.97
N GLY A 174 16.44 -5.55 -8.30
CA GLY A 174 16.93 -6.62 -9.15
C GLY A 174 15.82 -7.28 -9.98
N GLU A 175 16.20 -8.26 -10.80
CA GLU A 175 15.30 -8.89 -11.78
C GLU A 175 14.05 -9.49 -11.14
N ILE A 176 14.16 -10.06 -9.95
CA ILE A 176 13.03 -10.65 -9.22
C ILE A 176 12.05 -9.56 -8.80
N ALA A 177 12.55 -8.43 -8.27
CA ALA A 177 11.70 -7.30 -7.92
C ALA A 177 10.99 -6.73 -9.15
N ASP A 178 11.70 -6.56 -10.26
CA ASP A 178 11.16 -6.04 -11.53
C ASP A 178 10.09 -6.97 -12.12
N MET A 179 10.29 -8.29 -12.02
CA MET A 179 9.30 -9.29 -12.43
C MET A 179 8.02 -9.16 -11.60
N PHE A 180 8.14 -9.01 -10.28
CA PHE A 180 6.98 -8.84 -9.41
C PHE A 180 6.27 -7.50 -9.64
N VAL A 181 6.99 -6.41 -9.90
CA VAL A 181 6.39 -5.13 -10.29
C VAL A 181 5.55 -5.30 -11.55
N SER A 182 6.07 -5.96 -12.57
CA SER A 182 5.35 -6.21 -13.83
C SER A 182 4.07 -7.03 -13.60
N LYS A 183 4.16 -8.07 -12.74
CA LYS A 183 3.01 -8.90 -12.34
C LYS A 183 1.96 -8.07 -11.58
N MET A 184 2.36 -7.28 -10.61
CA MET A 184 1.46 -6.45 -9.82
C MET A 184 0.73 -5.40 -10.67
N ARG A 185 1.44 -4.76 -11.61
CA ARG A 185 0.82 -3.85 -12.58
C ARG A 185 -0.20 -4.54 -13.48
N TYR A 186 0.06 -5.77 -13.90
CA TYR A 186 -0.91 -6.58 -14.65
C TYR A 186 -2.17 -6.87 -13.82
N ILE A 187 -2.01 -7.31 -12.56
CA ILE A 187 -3.14 -7.55 -11.64
C ILE A 187 -3.98 -6.28 -11.47
N LEU A 188 -3.33 -5.14 -11.18
CA LEU A 188 -4.03 -3.86 -10.99
C LEU A 188 -4.89 -3.47 -12.19
N ARG A 189 -4.34 -3.57 -13.41
CA ARG A 189 -5.11 -3.27 -14.63
C ARG A 189 -6.32 -4.19 -14.80
N ASN A 190 -6.17 -5.47 -14.46
CA ASN A 190 -7.27 -6.43 -14.58
C ASN A 190 -8.42 -6.19 -13.59
N ILE A 191 -8.13 -5.58 -12.44
CA ILE A 191 -9.15 -5.17 -11.46
C ILE A 191 -9.60 -3.71 -11.63
N GLY A 192 -9.20 -3.06 -12.73
CA GLY A 192 -9.65 -1.72 -13.12
C GLY A 192 -8.90 -0.56 -12.48
N TYR A 193 -7.72 -0.80 -11.90
CA TYR A 193 -6.85 0.30 -11.46
C TYR A 193 -6.01 0.85 -12.62
N THR A 194 -5.90 2.19 -12.70
CA THR A 194 -4.84 2.79 -13.53
C THR A 194 -3.48 2.59 -12.88
N THR A 195 -2.50 2.25 -13.70
CA THR A 195 -1.10 2.16 -13.27
C THR A 195 -0.26 3.35 -13.74
N SER A 196 -0.87 4.32 -14.43
CA SER A 196 -0.18 5.50 -14.97
C SER A 196 0.34 6.44 -13.87
N LEU A 197 -0.25 6.38 -12.68
CA LEU A 197 0.13 7.20 -11.53
C LEU A 197 1.23 6.58 -10.66
N LEU A 198 1.60 5.33 -10.91
CA LEU A 198 2.65 4.65 -10.18
C LEU A 198 4.03 5.13 -10.64
N ILE A 199 4.79 5.67 -9.72
CA ILE A 199 6.15 6.19 -9.92
C ILE A 199 7.14 5.26 -9.24
N ASN A 200 8.30 5.06 -9.86
CA ASN A 200 9.37 4.26 -9.27
C ASN A 200 9.91 4.91 -8.00
N VAL A 201 10.10 4.08 -6.99
CA VAL A 201 10.88 4.41 -5.80
C VAL A 201 12.33 3.98 -6.06
N THR A 202 13.28 4.83 -5.78
CA THR A 202 14.69 4.50 -5.94
C THR A 202 15.16 3.63 -4.80
N GLN A 203 15.46 2.36 -5.09
CA GLN A 203 15.96 1.39 -4.11
C GLN A 203 17.45 1.07 -4.32
N ARG A 204 17.95 1.20 -5.55
CA ARG A 204 19.37 0.93 -5.85
C ARG A 204 20.30 1.98 -5.24
N GLY A 205 21.31 1.50 -4.52
CA GLY A 205 22.27 2.37 -3.82
C GLY A 205 21.82 2.79 -2.43
N CYS A 206 20.69 2.29 -1.94
CA CYS A 206 20.21 2.57 -0.59
C CYS A 206 21.03 1.85 0.48
N ASN A 207 21.21 2.54 1.60
CA ASN A 207 21.73 1.97 2.84
C ASN A 207 20.60 1.92 3.88
N TYR A 208 20.29 0.74 4.35
CA TYR A 208 19.22 0.49 5.32
C TYR A 208 19.75 0.27 6.75
N SER A 209 21.01 0.62 7.06
CA SER A 209 21.61 0.42 8.40
C SER A 209 20.87 1.19 9.50
N GLU A 210 20.17 2.26 9.16
CA GLU A 210 19.35 3.07 10.08
C GLU A 210 17.86 2.67 10.07
N ALA A 211 17.50 1.66 9.27
CA ALA A 211 16.12 1.13 9.22
C ALA A 211 15.98 -0.07 10.16
N PHE A 212 14.79 -0.26 10.71
CA PHE A 212 14.44 -1.51 11.39
C PHE A 212 14.14 -2.57 10.33
N ILE A 213 15.20 -3.25 9.89
CA ILE A 213 15.08 -4.35 8.92
C ILE A 213 14.81 -5.65 9.67
N LYS A 214 13.81 -6.39 9.17
CA LYS A 214 13.46 -7.73 9.62
C LYS A 214 13.63 -8.69 8.45
N ASN A 215 14.51 -9.64 8.59
CA ASN A 215 14.82 -10.67 7.59
C ASN A 215 13.88 -11.87 7.68
#